data_59e07d4bffb93bee285fe82923181ea2
#
_entry.id   59e07d4bffb93bee285fe82923181ea2
#
_cell.length_a   1.000
_cell.length_b   1.000
_cell.length_c   1.000
_cell.angle_alpha   90.00
_cell.angle_beta   90.00
_cell.angle_gamma   90.00
#
_symmetry.space_group_name_H-M   'P 1'
#
loop_
_entity.id
_entity.type
_entity.pdbx_description
1 polymer ?
#
loop_
_entity_poly.entity_id
_entity_poly.type
_entity_poly.pdbx_seq_one_letter_code
_entity_poly.pdbx_strand_id
1 'polypeptide(L)'
;MGEGFGHVYGIVTCSLIFVAGMNAIGLVKALITAMSAHHAIAKIAGTAGPFILATICGSGDAAAISFNTAVTVHAASFGLDPLHLGAAVAAAGGLGRTMSPIAGACIICSGYANVNPIELAKRNAIPTIVGAVIFVFMSLYMM
;
A
#
# COMPACT_ATOMS: atom_id res chain seq x y z
N MET A 1 15.19 -10.62 20.71
CA MET A 1 15.23 -9.21 20.24
C MET A 1 15.92 -9.05 18.88
N GLY A 2 16.96 -9.82 18.54
CA GLY A 2 17.68 -9.69 17.26
C GLY A 2 16.88 -10.03 16.01
N GLU A 3 16.01 -11.03 16.05
CA GLU A 3 15.20 -11.43 14.88
C GLU A 3 14.16 -10.37 14.46
N GLY A 4 13.49 -9.72 15.42
CA GLY A 4 12.55 -8.64 15.12
C GLY A 4 13.23 -7.42 14.52
N PHE A 5 14.42 -7.06 15.00
CA PHE A 5 15.20 -5.96 14.47
C PHE A 5 15.66 -6.25 13.02
N GLY A 6 16.15 -7.46 12.75
CA GLY A 6 16.56 -7.86 11.40
C GLY A 6 15.40 -7.85 10.41
N HIS A 7 14.19 -8.24 10.84
CA HIS A 7 13.00 -8.23 10.00
C HIS A 7 12.59 -6.80 9.61
N VAL A 8 12.50 -5.88 10.58
CA VAL A 8 12.16 -4.47 10.33
C VAL A 8 13.21 -3.81 9.44
N TYR A 9 14.50 -4.01 9.74
CA TYR A 9 15.59 -3.46 8.93
C TYR A 9 15.56 -3.98 7.51
N GLY A 10 15.28 -5.27 7.30
CA GLY A 10 15.13 -5.88 5.98
C GLY A 10 13.99 -5.25 5.17
N ILE A 11 12.81 -5.06 5.78
CA ILE A 11 11.65 -4.44 5.11
C ILE A 11 11.99 -3.00 4.69
N VAL A 12 12.56 -2.20 5.58
CA VAL A 12 12.91 -0.80 5.28
C VAL A 12 13.93 -0.74 4.14
N THR A 13 15.00 -1.54 4.22
CA THR A 13 16.06 -1.55 3.21
C THR A 13 15.52 -1.97 1.84
N CYS A 14 14.74 -3.06 1.77
CA CYS A 14 14.13 -3.50 0.51
C CYS A 14 13.17 -2.45 -0.07
N SER A 15 12.39 -1.78 0.78
CA SER A 15 11.48 -0.71 0.36
C SER A 15 12.24 0.48 -0.23
N LEU A 16 13.36 0.88 0.37
CA LEU A 16 14.20 1.96 -0.15
C LEU A 16 14.87 1.60 -1.47
N ILE A 17 15.36 0.36 -1.62
CA ILE A 17 15.91 -0.14 -2.90
C ILE A 17 14.84 -0.14 -3.97
N PHE A 18 13.62 -0.58 -3.66
CA PHE A 18 12.49 -0.56 -4.59
C PHE A 18 12.16 0.87 -5.05
N VAL A 19 12.08 1.83 -4.12
CA VAL A 19 11.87 3.25 -4.45
C VAL A 19 13.01 3.83 -5.30
N ALA A 20 14.26 3.47 -5.00
CA ALA A 20 15.41 3.89 -5.82
C ALA A 20 15.29 3.35 -7.26
N GLY A 21 14.86 2.09 -7.42
CA GLY A 21 14.58 1.51 -8.74
C GLY A 21 13.46 2.24 -9.48
N MET A 22 12.35 2.54 -8.80
CA MET A 22 11.24 3.31 -9.38
C MET A 22 11.67 4.72 -9.82
N ASN A 23 12.53 5.37 -9.04
CA ASN A 23 13.11 6.67 -9.41
C ASN A 23 14.01 6.56 -10.64
N ALA A 24 14.85 5.53 -10.72
CA ALA A 24 15.78 5.32 -11.82
C ALA A 24 15.06 5.13 -13.18
N ILE A 25 13.91 4.44 -13.18
CA ILE A 25 13.11 4.26 -14.41
C ILE A 25 12.14 5.43 -14.67
N GLY A 26 12.14 6.47 -13.84
CA GLY A 26 11.29 7.64 -14.00
C GLY A 26 9.82 7.45 -13.60
N LEU A 27 9.48 6.29 -13.03
CA LEU A 27 8.09 5.96 -12.65
C LEU A 27 7.54 6.91 -11.58
N VAL A 28 8.37 7.29 -10.61
CA VAL A 28 7.98 8.25 -9.56
C VAL A 28 7.66 9.62 -10.17
N LYS A 29 8.45 10.10 -11.12
CA LYS A 29 8.17 11.35 -11.85
C LYS A 29 6.85 11.28 -12.62
N ALA A 30 6.60 10.17 -13.32
CA ALA A 30 5.36 9.98 -14.06
C ALA A 30 4.14 9.97 -13.12
N LEU A 31 4.24 9.29 -11.97
CA LEU A 31 3.20 9.29 -10.93
C LEU A 31 2.95 10.70 -10.38
N ILE A 32 4.00 11.43 -10.03
CA ILE A 32 3.89 12.81 -9.51
C ILE A 32 3.22 13.72 -10.54
N THR A 33 3.63 13.63 -11.81
CA THR A 33 3.02 14.43 -12.89
C THR A 33 1.54 14.10 -13.09
N ALA A 34 1.18 12.82 -13.05
CA ALA A 34 -0.22 12.39 -13.17
C ALA A 34 -1.06 12.84 -11.97
N MET A 35 -0.51 12.78 -10.76
CA MET A 35 -1.18 13.20 -9.53
C MET A 35 -1.32 14.72 -9.43
N SER A 36 -0.33 15.49 -9.91
CA SER A 36 -0.39 16.96 -9.90
C SER A 36 -1.38 17.54 -10.92
N ALA A 37 -1.76 16.77 -11.94
CA ALA A 37 -2.70 17.22 -12.96
C ALA A 37 -4.14 17.41 -12.41
N HIS A 38 -4.55 16.59 -11.42
CA HIS A 38 -5.89 16.64 -10.85
C HIS A 38 -5.89 16.15 -9.39
N HIS A 39 -6.39 16.97 -8.46
CA HIS A 39 -6.52 16.63 -7.04
C HIS A 39 -7.29 15.33 -6.77
N ALA A 40 -8.34 15.05 -7.55
CA ALA A 40 -9.11 13.81 -7.42
C ALA A 40 -8.26 12.58 -7.77
N ILE A 41 -7.41 12.68 -8.78
CA ILE A 41 -6.50 11.60 -9.17
C ILE A 41 -5.45 11.37 -8.08
N ALA A 42 -4.93 12.43 -7.46
CA ALA A 42 -3.99 12.33 -6.37
C ALA A 42 -4.57 11.58 -5.16
N LYS A 43 -5.80 11.90 -4.77
CA LYS A 43 -6.50 11.24 -3.67
C LYS A 43 -6.76 9.75 -3.96
N ILE A 44 -7.27 9.43 -5.14
CA ILE A 44 -7.54 8.04 -5.56
C ILE A 44 -6.23 7.26 -5.68
N ALA A 45 -5.21 7.82 -6.32
CA ALA A 45 -3.91 7.16 -6.47
C ALA A 45 -3.21 6.95 -5.13
N GLY A 46 -3.36 7.90 -4.18
CA GLY A 46 -2.83 7.80 -2.83
C GLY A 46 -3.47 6.70 -1.98
N THR A 47 -4.67 6.24 -2.34
CA THR A 47 -5.36 5.14 -1.65
C THR A 47 -5.32 3.85 -2.45
N ALA A 48 -5.65 3.88 -3.73
CA ALA A 48 -5.67 2.69 -4.59
C ALA A 48 -4.25 2.16 -4.90
N GLY A 49 -3.26 3.04 -5.06
CA GLY A 49 -1.88 2.65 -5.36
C GLY A 49 -1.26 1.74 -4.28
N PRO A 50 -1.20 2.18 -3.01
CA PRO A 50 -0.70 1.36 -1.91
C PRO A 50 -1.50 0.07 -1.70
N PHE A 51 -2.82 0.11 -1.90
CA PHE A 51 -3.70 -1.06 -1.81
C PHE A 51 -3.31 -2.13 -2.84
N ILE A 52 -3.18 -1.74 -4.11
CA ILE A 52 -2.78 -2.66 -5.20
C ILE A 52 -1.37 -3.19 -4.95
N LEU A 53 -0.43 -2.31 -4.58
CA LEU A 53 0.94 -2.69 -4.31
C LEU A 53 1.04 -3.70 -3.17
N ALA A 54 0.31 -3.47 -2.07
CA ALA A 54 0.26 -4.38 -0.93
C ALA A 54 -0.36 -5.74 -1.27
N THR A 55 -1.37 -5.74 -2.13
CA THR A 55 -2.00 -6.98 -2.62
C THR A 55 -1.01 -7.82 -3.44
N ILE A 56 -0.23 -7.17 -4.30
CA ILE A 56 0.78 -7.84 -5.14
C ILE A 56 1.98 -8.31 -4.31
N CYS A 57 2.50 -7.45 -3.43
CA CYS A 57 3.69 -7.75 -2.63
C CYS A 57 3.41 -8.63 -1.40
N GLY A 58 2.16 -8.72 -0.95
CA GLY A 58 1.79 -9.43 0.27
C GLY A 58 2.20 -8.73 1.57
N SER A 59 2.73 -7.50 1.48
CA SER A 59 3.22 -6.72 2.61
C SER A 59 2.65 -5.30 2.59
N GLY A 60 1.78 -5.01 3.55
CA GLY A 60 1.22 -3.67 3.72
C GLY A 60 2.26 -2.64 4.14
N ASP A 61 3.19 -3.06 5.02
CA ASP A 61 4.25 -2.19 5.53
C ASP A 61 5.23 -1.78 4.41
N ALA A 62 5.66 -2.76 3.59
CA ALA A 62 6.54 -2.48 2.45
C ALA A 62 5.88 -1.54 1.43
N ALA A 63 4.60 -1.78 1.13
CA ALA A 63 3.84 -0.91 0.23
C ALA A 63 3.68 0.51 0.80
N ALA A 64 3.33 0.63 2.08
CA ALA A 64 3.16 1.92 2.74
C ALA A 64 4.47 2.71 2.82
N ILE A 65 5.58 2.07 3.23
CA ILE A 65 6.89 2.73 3.31
C ILE A 65 7.34 3.18 1.92
N SER A 66 7.22 2.31 0.92
CA SER A 66 7.62 2.64 -0.46
C SER A 66 6.82 3.82 -1.01
N PHE A 67 5.50 3.80 -0.83
CA PHE A 67 4.64 4.85 -1.34
C PHE A 67 4.81 6.17 -0.57
N ASN A 68 4.93 6.12 0.75
CA ASN A 68 5.18 7.30 1.56
C ASN A 68 6.52 7.95 1.23
N THR A 69 7.56 7.16 1.01
CA THR A 69 8.89 7.67 0.67
C THR A 69 8.97 8.23 -0.75
N ALA A 70 8.20 7.65 -1.70
CA ALA A 70 8.23 8.06 -3.09
C ALA A 70 7.26 9.19 -3.43
N VAL A 71 6.07 9.19 -2.84
CA VAL A 71 4.94 10.03 -3.27
C VAL A 71 4.48 11.00 -2.17
N THR A 72 4.31 10.53 -0.94
CA THR A 72 3.75 11.36 0.14
C THR A 72 4.64 12.56 0.49
N VAL A 73 5.95 12.46 0.31
CA VAL A 73 6.88 13.59 0.47
C VAL A 73 6.56 14.76 -0.46
N HIS A 74 5.84 14.50 -1.55
CA HIS A 74 5.42 15.50 -2.53
C HIS A 74 3.95 15.94 -2.36
N ALA A 75 3.27 15.52 -1.28
CA ALA A 75 1.83 15.78 -1.05
C ALA A 75 1.46 17.26 -1.15
N ALA A 76 2.32 18.14 -0.65
CA ALA A 76 2.12 19.59 -0.72
C ALA A 76 2.02 20.10 -2.17
N SER A 77 2.74 19.49 -3.14
CA SER A 77 2.66 19.86 -4.55
C SER A 77 1.33 19.44 -5.20
N PHE A 78 0.60 18.50 -4.59
CA PHE A 78 -0.75 18.08 -5.00
C PHE A 78 -1.85 18.86 -4.28
N GLY A 79 -1.49 19.78 -3.37
CA GLY A 79 -2.44 20.50 -2.50
C GLY A 79 -3.05 19.60 -1.41
N LEU A 80 -2.39 18.50 -1.06
CA LEU A 80 -2.81 17.57 -0.02
C LEU A 80 -1.95 17.71 1.24
N ASP A 81 -2.55 17.47 2.40
CA ASP A 81 -1.80 17.40 3.65
C ASP A 81 -1.00 16.09 3.71
N PRO A 82 0.35 16.16 3.89
CA PRO A 82 1.21 14.99 3.97
C PRO A 82 0.81 14.01 5.08
N LEU A 83 0.29 14.52 6.21
CA LEU A 83 -0.14 13.69 7.33
C LEU A 83 -1.36 12.84 6.96
N HIS A 84 -2.38 13.47 6.37
CA HIS A 84 -3.59 12.78 5.94
C HIS A 84 -3.30 11.77 4.82
N LEU A 85 -2.49 12.18 3.82
CA LEU A 85 -2.10 11.28 2.74
C LEU A 85 -1.29 10.09 3.27
N GLY A 86 -0.32 10.33 4.15
CA GLY A 86 0.51 9.29 4.75
C GLY A 86 -0.29 8.28 5.56
N ALA A 87 -1.26 8.76 6.34
CA ALA A 87 -2.18 7.90 7.09
C ALA A 87 -3.06 7.07 6.16
N ALA A 88 -3.58 7.68 5.08
CA ALA A 88 -4.39 6.98 4.08
C ALA A 88 -3.59 5.89 3.34
N VAL A 89 -2.34 6.18 2.98
CA VAL A 89 -1.41 5.22 2.38
C VAL A 89 -1.17 4.02 3.29
N ALA A 90 -0.93 4.26 4.59
CA ALA A 90 -0.70 3.19 5.56
C ALA A 90 -1.94 2.30 5.74
N ALA A 91 -3.12 2.91 5.86
CA ALA A 91 -4.38 2.18 5.99
C ALA A 91 -4.72 1.38 4.72
N ALA A 92 -4.52 1.97 3.54
CA ALA A 92 -4.74 1.30 2.25
C ALA A 92 -3.78 0.11 2.06
N GLY A 93 -2.51 0.26 2.46
CA GLY A 93 -1.53 -0.83 2.45
C GLY A 93 -1.96 -1.99 3.37
N GLY A 94 -2.43 -1.67 4.58
CA GLY A 94 -2.97 -2.65 5.52
C GLY A 94 -4.17 -3.43 4.96
N LEU A 95 -5.11 -2.73 4.32
CA LEU A 95 -6.26 -3.35 3.66
C LEU A 95 -5.84 -4.25 2.48
N GLY A 96 -4.96 -3.77 1.59
CA GLY A 96 -4.51 -4.54 0.43
C GLY A 96 -3.81 -5.85 0.82
N ARG A 97 -3.00 -5.83 1.86
CA ARG A 97 -2.34 -7.02 2.40
C ARG A 97 -3.30 -8.13 2.80
N THR A 98 -4.49 -7.79 3.34
CA THR A 98 -5.47 -8.80 3.80
C THR A 98 -6.04 -9.65 2.67
N MET A 99 -5.99 -9.15 1.44
CA MET A 99 -6.47 -9.82 0.22
C MET A 99 -5.36 -10.60 -0.50
N SER A 100 -4.10 -10.45 -0.08
CA SER A 100 -2.97 -11.07 -0.77
C SER A 100 -2.82 -12.56 -0.43
N PRO A 101 -2.77 -13.46 -1.42
CA PRO A 101 -2.55 -14.88 -1.19
C PRO A 101 -1.13 -15.20 -0.72
N ILE A 102 -0.18 -14.31 -0.96
CA ILE A 102 1.23 -14.46 -0.56
C ILE A 102 1.55 -13.77 0.77
N ALA A 103 0.57 -13.10 1.39
CA ALA A 103 0.76 -12.51 2.71
C ALA A 103 1.03 -13.60 3.76
N GLY A 104 2.03 -13.39 4.61
CA GLY A 104 2.40 -14.37 5.65
C GLY A 104 1.22 -14.80 6.52
N ALA A 105 0.35 -13.88 6.91
CA ALA A 105 -0.87 -14.19 7.65
C ALA A 105 -1.81 -15.13 6.87
N CYS A 106 -2.00 -14.88 5.57
CA CYS A 106 -2.83 -15.73 4.71
C CYS A 106 -2.26 -17.16 4.62
N ILE A 107 -0.94 -17.27 4.43
CA ILE A 107 -0.25 -18.58 4.34
C ILE A 107 -0.37 -19.34 5.66
N ILE A 108 -0.14 -18.69 6.80
CA ILE A 108 -0.24 -19.32 8.12
C ILE A 108 -1.68 -19.77 8.39
N CYS A 109 -2.68 -18.90 8.18
CA CYS A 109 -4.09 -19.24 8.41
C CYS A 109 -4.56 -20.36 7.47
N SER A 110 -4.13 -20.37 6.21
CA SER A 110 -4.48 -21.41 5.25
C SER A 110 -3.87 -22.77 5.64
N GLY A 111 -2.66 -22.76 6.20
CA GLY A 111 -2.01 -23.96 6.74
C GLY A 111 -2.77 -24.55 7.92
N TYR A 112 -3.20 -23.73 8.87
CA TYR A 112 -4.02 -24.20 10.00
C TYR A 112 -5.40 -24.69 9.57
N ALA A 113 -6.04 -24.00 8.62
CA ALA A 113 -7.36 -24.35 8.12
C ALA A 113 -7.33 -25.51 7.08
N ASN A 114 -6.14 -25.95 6.69
CA ASN A 114 -5.91 -26.97 5.66
C ASN A 114 -6.62 -26.64 4.32
N VAL A 115 -6.56 -25.36 3.91
CA VAL A 115 -7.13 -24.85 2.66
C VAL A 115 -6.04 -24.19 1.81
N ASN A 116 -6.33 -24.03 0.52
CA ASN A 116 -5.40 -23.33 -0.36
C ASN A 116 -5.37 -21.82 -0.05
N PRO A 117 -4.17 -21.17 0.09
CA PRO A 117 -4.05 -19.75 0.31
C PRO A 117 -4.81 -18.89 -0.68
N ILE A 118 -4.84 -19.28 -1.96
CA ILE A 118 -5.57 -18.57 -3.01
C ILE A 118 -7.09 -18.60 -2.76
N GLU A 119 -7.61 -19.71 -2.27
CA GLU A 119 -9.04 -19.82 -1.94
C GLU A 119 -9.41 -18.94 -0.75
N LEU A 120 -8.56 -18.92 0.27
CA LEU A 120 -8.73 -18.03 1.43
C LEU A 120 -8.68 -16.56 1.01
N ALA A 121 -7.71 -16.17 0.18
CA ALA A 121 -7.59 -14.83 -0.37
C ALA A 121 -8.81 -14.41 -1.20
N LYS A 122 -9.35 -15.29 -2.04
CA LYS A 122 -10.59 -15.04 -2.81
C LYS A 122 -11.80 -14.79 -1.90
N ARG A 123 -11.95 -15.53 -0.82
CA ARG A 123 -13.03 -15.31 0.15
C ARG A 123 -12.89 -13.97 0.86
N ASN A 124 -11.66 -13.58 1.15
CA ASN A 124 -11.34 -12.30 1.78
C ASN A 124 -11.43 -11.11 0.81
N ALA A 125 -11.37 -11.35 -0.51
CA ALA A 125 -11.36 -10.30 -1.52
C ALA A 125 -12.64 -9.45 -1.48
N ILE A 126 -13.81 -10.08 -1.38
CA ILE A 126 -15.10 -9.37 -1.40
C ILE A 126 -15.21 -8.35 -0.25
N PRO A 127 -15.09 -8.75 1.04
CA PRO A 127 -15.18 -7.80 2.14
C PRO A 127 -14.06 -6.77 2.12
N THR A 128 -12.86 -7.13 1.67
CA THR A 128 -11.72 -6.20 1.58
C THR A 128 -11.94 -5.15 0.49
N ILE A 129 -12.47 -5.52 -0.67
CA ILE A 129 -12.79 -4.57 -1.74
C ILE A 129 -13.90 -3.62 -1.31
N VAL A 130 -14.95 -4.14 -0.65
CA VAL A 130 -16.02 -3.29 -0.10
C VAL A 130 -15.44 -2.31 0.93
N GLY A 131 -14.60 -2.80 1.85
CA GLY A 131 -13.90 -1.96 2.83
C GLY A 131 -13.00 -0.92 2.17
N ALA A 132 -12.27 -1.29 1.11
CA ALA A 132 -11.41 -0.37 0.37
C ALA A 132 -12.22 0.72 -0.34
N VAL A 133 -13.35 0.38 -0.94
CA VAL A 133 -14.25 1.38 -1.58
C VAL A 133 -14.78 2.36 -0.54
N ILE A 134 -15.29 1.88 0.58
CA ILE A 134 -15.75 2.74 1.69
C ILE A 134 -14.60 3.64 2.18
N PHE A 135 -13.41 3.07 2.35
CA PHE A 135 -12.23 3.81 2.78
C PHE A 135 -11.83 4.91 1.79
N VAL A 136 -11.85 4.64 0.48
CA VAL A 136 -11.60 5.64 -0.56
C VAL A 136 -12.62 6.78 -0.47
N PHE A 137 -13.92 6.46 -0.34
CA PHE A 137 -14.97 7.48 -0.18
C PHE A 137 -14.75 8.35 1.06
N MET A 138 -14.46 7.73 2.21
CA MET A 138 -14.16 8.47 3.45
C MET A 138 -12.90 9.34 3.30
N SER A 139 -11.86 8.81 2.68
CA SER A 139 -10.61 9.54 2.44
C SER A 139 -10.83 10.74 1.50
N LEU A 140 -11.65 10.59 0.46
CA LEU A 140 -12.01 11.69 -0.43
C LEU A 140 -12.76 12.83 0.29
N TYR A 141 -13.55 12.47 1.31
CA TYR A 141 -14.30 13.44 2.10
C TYR A 141 -13.45 14.13 3.18
N MET A 142 -12.46 13.41 3.73
CA MET A 142 -11.59 13.92 4.82
C MET A 142 -10.35 14.69 4.31
N MET A 143 -9.88 14.45 3.08
CA MET A 143 -8.78 15.15 2.41
C MET A 143 -9.32 16.32 1.56
#